data_4e3cdd3cad6d99754b3d4141543def87
#
_entry.id   4e3cdd3cad6d99754b3d4141543def87
#
_cell.length_a   1.000
_cell.length_b   1.000
_cell.length_c   1.000
_cell.angle_alpha   90.00
_cell.angle_beta   90.00
_cell.angle_gamma   90.00
#
_symmetry.space_group_name_H-M   'P 1'
#
loop_
_entity.id
_entity.type
_entity.pdbx_description
1 polymer ?
#
loop_
_entity_poly.entity_id
_entity_poly.type
_entity_poly.pdbx_seq_one_letter_code
_entity_poly.pdbx_strand_id
1 'polypeptide(L)'
;MNSRYYMVSEFLRQRYGEKVYKLPVSLPVTCPNRDGTCGTGGCIFCGAIGAGYENLPDTMTITEQIAVNRRHIEPKYKAVRFIAYLQNFSNTYLPPEQFAGYLEEACQPDIVAVAVATRPDCVHDKYLEILANLRLRRGVDIVLEMGLQTVNYRTLSWINRGHGLAEFIDAVVRARNYGIDVCAHMILNLPGDEMVDVVEGAKTLSALGVSQAKLHALYVVKGTRLAEMYDEGTVTLGSCEEYVERAVAFLEYLSPTIAIQRLIGRAPEANTLFTNWSMGWWRIRESVENRLAELDTWQGKRCTYLNGPAVKKFI
;
A
#
# COMPACT_ATOMS: atom_id res chain seq x y z
N MET A 1 -9.28 1.50 -25.28
CA MET A 1 -8.11 0.59 -25.17
C MET A 1 -8.23 -0.14 -23.84
N ASN A 2 -8.11 -1.45 -23.83
CA ASN A 2 -8.04 -2.19 -22.57
C ASN A 2 -6.74 -1.81 -21.86
N SER A 3 -6.82 -1.55 -20.55
CA SER A 3 -5.63 -1.29 -19.74
C SER A 3 -4.65 -2.45 -19.82
N ARG A 4 -3.34 -2.17 -19.88
CA ARG A 4 -2.30 -3.20 -19.89
C ARG A 4 -1.98 -3.76 -18.50
N TYR A 5 -2.71 -3.32 -17.47
CA TYR A 5 -2.65 -3.84 -16.11
C TYR A 5 -4.02 -3.80 -15.46
N TYR A 6 -4.24 -4.65 -14.45
CA TYR A 6 -5.50 -4.77 -13.74
C TYR A 6 -5.68 -3.64 -12.73
N MET A 7 -6.51 -2.67 -13.06
CA MET A 7 -6.74 -1.49 -12.20
C MET A 7 -7.67 -1.81 -11.04
N VAL A 8 -7.40 -1.24 -9.87
CA VAL A 8 -8.28 -1.36 -8.69
C VAL A 8 -9.69 -0.85 -8.95
N SER A 9 -9.88 0.13 -9.83
CA SER A 9 -11.21 0.60 -10.22
C SER A 9 -12.04 -0.47 -10.93
N GLU A 10 -11.40 -1.32 -11.72
CA GLU A 10 -12.02 -2.48 -12.35
C GLU A 10 -12.33 -3.57 -11.33
N PHE A 11 -11.35 -3.92 -10.49
CA PHE A 11 -11.52 -4.85 -9.37
C PHE A 11 -12.71 -4.49 -8.48
N LEU A 12 -12.80 -3.22 -8.06
CA LEU A 12 -13.88 -2.75 -7.20
C LEU A 12 -15.25 -2.78 -7.92
N ARG A 13 -15.27 -2.44 -9.21
CA ARG A 13 -16.50 -2.52 -10.02
C ARG A 13 -16.98 -3.97 -10.18
N GLN A 14 -16.08 -4.90 -10.43
CA GLN A 14 -16.40 -6.33 -10.52
C GLN A 14 -16.94 -6.86 -9.19
N ARG A 15 -16.38 -6.40 -8.06
CA ARG A 15 -16.74 -6.87 -6.73
C ARG A 15 -18.05 -6.29 -6.18
N TYR A 16 -18.28 -4.99 -6.43
CA TYR A 16 -19.40 -4.25 -5.82
C TYR A 16 -20.47 -3.79 -6.83
N GLY A 17 -20.26 -3.99 -8.14
CA GLY A 17 -21.18 -3.57 -9.18
C GLY A 17 -21.21 -2.07 -9.46
N GLU A 18 -20.70 -1.26 -8.54
CA GLU A 18 -20.77 0.20 -8.54
C GLU A 18 -19.40 0.85 -8.36
N LYS A 19 -19.37 2.17 -8.51
CA LYS A 19 -18.15 2.95 -8.27
C LYS A 19 -17.92 3.12 -6.77
N VAL A 20 -16.79 2.63 -6.31
CA VAL A 20 -16.36 2.72 -4.92
C VAL A 20 -15.18 3.67 -4.78
N TYR A 21 -15.17 4.47 -3.70
CA TYR A 21 -14.09 5.41 -3.41
C TYR A 21 -13.60 5.28 -1.96
N LYS A 22 -12.30 5.49 -1.73
CA LYS A 22 -11.73 5.46 -0.38
C LYS A 22 -11.95 6.80 0.34
N LEU A 23 -12.39 6.75 1.59
CA LEU A 23 -12.50 7.86 2.52
C LEU A 23 -11.37 7.72 3.55
N PRO A 24 -10.32 8.58 3.50
CA PRO A 24 -9.24 8.51 4.48
C PRO A 24 -9.74 8.90 5.86
N VAL A 25 -9.30 8.15 6.85
CA VAL A 25 -9.61 8.34 8.28
C VAL A 25 -8.32 8.28 9.08
N SER A 26 -8.10 9.23 9.95
CA SER A 26 -6.99 9.29 10.89
C SER A 26 -7.41 8.82 12.27
N LEU A 27 -6.60 7.96 12.89
CA LEU A 27 -6.76 7.57 14.29
C LEU A 27 -5.62 8.15 15.14
N PRO A 28 -5.82 8.35 16.46
CA PRO A 28 -4.78 8.78 17.38
C PRO A 28 -3.82 7.62 17.69
N VAL A 29 -3.05 7.20 16.69
CA VAL A 29 -2.14 6.06 16.74
C VAL A 29 -0.72 6.46 16.41
N THR A 30 0.22 5.64 16.83
CA THR A 30 1.63 5.75 16.48
C THR A 30 2.14 4.48 15.79
N CYS A 31 3.43 4.30 15.77
CA CYS A 31 4.11 3.15 15.18
C CYS A 31 5.13 2.60 16.19
N PRO A 32 5.17 1.29 16.44
CA PRO A 32 6.12 0.68 17.40
C PRO A 32 7.59 0.88 17.01
N ASN A 33 7.85 1.24 15.76
CA ASN A 33 9.19 1.59 15.30
C ASN A 33 9.59 3.05 15.63
N ARG A 34 8.70 3.82 16.28
CA ARG A 34 8.93 5.23 16.67
C ARG A 34 9.04 5.42 18.17
N ASP A 35 8.28 4.65 18.95
CA ASP A 35 8.11 4.84 20.38
C ASP A 35 9.03 3.97 21.24
N GLY A 36 9.91 3.19 20.61
CA GLY A 36 10.89 2.35 21.31
C GLY A 36 10.46 0.89 21.48
N THR A 37 9.24 0.52 21.09
CA THR A 37 8.76 -0.88 21.25
C THR A 37 9.50 -1.85 20.32
N CYS A 38 9.63 -1.53 19.03
CA CYS A 38 10.40 -2.31 18.06
C CYS A 38 11.63 -1.57 17.55
N GLY A 39 11.65 -0.25 17.68
CA GLY A 39 12.72 0.63 17.22
C GLY A 39 12.44 2.09 17.58
N THR A 40 13.42 2.94 17.39
CA THR A 40 13.32 4.39 17.66
C THR A 40 13.39 5.22 16.38
N GLY A 41 12.74 6.37 16.36
CA GLY A 41 12.79 7.34 15.25
C GLY A 41 11.98 6.97 14.00
N GLY A 42 11.53 5.72 13.86
CA GLY A 42 10.79 5.25 12.69
C GLY A 42 11.65 4.95 11.48
N CYS A 43 11.02 4.66 10.35
CA CYS A 43 11.73 4.52 9.08
C CYS A 43 12.35 5.87 8.68
N ILE A 44 13.56 5.85 8.11
CA ILE A 44 14.34 7.07 7.80
C ILE A 44 13.61 8.06 6.88
N PHE A 45 12.61 7.62 6.11
CA PHE A 45 11.80 8.43 5.19
C PHE A 45 10.44 8.86 5.78
N CYS A 46 10.08 8.39 6.99
CA CYS A 46 8.75 8.58 7.55
C CYS A 46 8.65 9.90 8.32
N GLY A 47 7.94 10.87 7.76
CA GLY A 47 7.68 12.16 8.38
C GLY A 47 6.78 12.10 9.62
N ALA A 48 6.60 13.24 10.28
CA ALA A 48 5.85 13.35 11.54
C ALA A 48 4.39 12.88 11.45
N ILE A 49 3.75 13.06 10.31
CA ILE A 49 2.35 12.65 10.04
C ILE A 49 2.23 11.29 9.34
N GLY A 50 3.33 10.56 9.18
CA GLY A 50 3.34 9.31 8.40
C GLY A 50 2.98 9.53 6.94
N ALA A 51 2.12 8.67 6.38
CA ALA A 51 1.66 8.74 4.99
C ALA A 51 0.31 9.47 4.82
N GLY A 52 -0.21 10.08 5.88
CA GLY A 52 -1.57 10.63 5.97
C GLY A 52 -1.71 12.09 5.54
N TYR A 53 -1.06 12.53 4.47
CA TYR A 53 -1.12 13.94 4.01
C TYR A 53 -2.54 14.43 3.64
N GLU A 54 -3.45 13.52 3.32
CA GLU A 54 -4.83 13.81 2.94
C GLU A 54 -5.80 13.65 4.13
N ASN A 55 -5.29 13.29 5.31
CA ASN A 55 -6.12 12.97 6.46
C ASN A 55 -6.62 14.24 7.18
N LEU A 56 -7.83 14.13 7.71
CA LEU A 56 -8.37 15.08 8.67
C LEU A 56 -7.71 14.86 10.06
N PRO A 57 -7.80 15.85 10.98
CA PRO A 57 -7.25 15.70 12.33
C PRO A 57 -7.79 14.46 13.05
N ASP A 58 -6.92 13.75 13.76
CA ASP A 58 -7.26 12.57 14.57
C ASP A 58 -8.04 12.88 15.85
N THR A 59 -8.24 14.18 16.14
CA THR A 59 -9.14 14.67 17.19
C THR A 59 -10.61 14.63 16.79
N MET A 60 -10.90 14.48 15.49
CA MET A 60 -12.26 14.28 14.99
C MET A 60 -12.64 12.80 15.12
N THR A 61 -13.91 12.53 15.44
CA THR A 61 -14.45 11.16 15.40
C THR A 61 -14.38 10.57 13.98
N ILE A 62 -14.39 9.26 13.86
CA ILE A 62 -14.44 8.57 12.55
C ILE A 62 -15.68 8.99 11.78
N THR A 63 -16.81 9.11 12.47
CA THR A 63 -18.08 9.55 11.91
C THR A 63 -17.98 10.94 11.28
N GLU A 64 -17.39 11.89 11.97
CA GLU A 64 -17.17 13.24 11.46
C GLU A 64 -16.23 13.24 10.25
N GLN A 65 -15.13 12.50 10.32
CA GLN A 65 -14.16 12.40 9.22
C GLN A 65 -14.80 11.79 7.97
N ILE A 66 -15.56 10.70 8.12
CA ILE A 66 -16.29 10.07 7.01
C ILE A 66 -17.29 11.05 6.40
N ALA A 67 -18.07 11.77 7.23
CA ALA A 67 -19.05 12.73 6.75
C ALA A 67 -18.43 13.91 5.99
N VAL A 68 -17.29 14.43 6.46
CA VAL A 68 -16.55 15.53 5.77
C VAL A 68 -15.97 15.03 4.44
N ASN A 69 -15.28 13.90 4.43
CA ASN A 69 -14.69 13.32 3.22
C ASN A 69 -15.75 12.95 2.19
N ARG A 70 -16.86 12.38 2.61
CA ARG A 70 -17.98 12.01 1.76
C ARG A 70 -18.57 13.23 1.04
N ARG A 71 -18.86 14.33 1.78
CA ARG A 71 -19.35 15.59 1.19
C ARG A 71 -18.44 16.16 0.11
N HIS A 72 -17.12 15.93 0.23
CA HIS A 72 -16.14 16.39 -0.76
C HIS A 72 -16.03 15.44 -1.96
N ILE A 73 -16.09 14.14 -1.72
CA ILE A 73 -15.80 13.09 -2.72
C ILE A 73 -17.02 12.74 -3.57
N GLU A 74 -18.19 12.63 -2.95
CA GLU A 74 -19.43 12.22 -3.60
C GLU A 74 -19.78 13.07 -4.84
N PRO A 75 -19.85 14.42 -4.78
CA PRO A 75 -20.18 15.23 -5.94
C PRO A 75 -19.07 15.22 -7.02
N LYS A 76 -17.80 15.14 -6.59
CA LYS A 76 -16.66 15.20 -7.50
C LYS A 76 -16.48 13.92 -8.31
N TYR A 77 -16.68 12.77 -7.68
CA TYR A 77 -16.37 11.46 -8.26
C TYR A 77 -17.61 10.63 -8.58
N LYS A 78 -18.82 11.10 -8.19
CA LYS A 78 -20.09 10.37 -8.36
C LYS A 78 -19.99 8.94 -7.79
N ALA A 79 -19.35 8.80 -6.63
CA ALA A 79 -19.24 7.55 -5.90
C ALA A 79 -20.46 7.38 -4.99
N VAL A 80 -21.05 6.19 -4.95
CA VAL A 80 -22.21 5.85 -4.13
C VAL A 80 -21.90 4.83 -3.05
N ARG A 81 -20.74 4.19 -3.12
CA ARG A 81 -20.20 3.24 -2.14
C ARG A 81 -18.79 3.66 -1.74
N PHE A 82 -18.43 3.36 -0.51
CA PHE A 82 -17.17 3.84 0.05
C PHE A 82 -16.39 2.75 0.79
N ILE A 83 -15.09 2.97 0.90
CA ILE A 83 -14.19 2.19 1.75
C ILE A 83 -13.69 3.14 2.84
N ALA A 84 -13.98 2.87 4.11
CA ALA A 84 -13.37 3.57 5.22
C ALA A 84 -11.89 3.13 5.30
N TYR A 85 -10.95 4.08 5.15
CA TYR A 85 -9.53 3.78 5.08
C TYR A 85 -8.78 4.38 6.27
N LEU A 86 -8.48 3.54 7.27
CA LEU A 86 -7.65 3.90 8.41
C LEU A 86 -6.20 3.97 7.94
N GLN A 87 -5.72 5.19 7.65
CA GLN A 87 -4.55 5.40 6.78
C GLN A 87 -3.24 5.69 7.50
N ASN A 88 -3.25 6.36 8.64
CA ASN A 88 -2.02 6.81 9.30
C ASN A 88 -1.32 5.68 10.08
N PHE A 89 0.01 5.70 10.13
CA PHE A 89 0.86 4.81 10.94
C PHE A 89 0.49 3.31 10.93
N SER A 90 0.26 2.72 12.15
CA SER A 90 -0.06 1.30 12.33
C SER A 90 -1.36 1.17 13.13
N ASN A 91 -2.48 0.99 12.45
CA ASN A 91 -3.81 1.07 13.06
C ASN A 91 -4.19 -0.18 13.88
N THR A 92 -3.42 -1.25 13.81
CA THR A 92 -3.53 -2.40 14.72
C THR A 92 -2.62 -2.25 15.96
N TYR A 93 -1.88 -1.15 16.08
CA TYR A 93 -1.04 -0.86 17.26
C TYR A 93 -1.84 -0.07 18.30
N LEU A 94 -2.89 -0.70 18.80
CA LEU A 94 -3.88 -0.20 19.77
C LEU A 94 -4.35 -1.35 20.67
N PRO A 95 -4.91 -1.09 21.86
CA PRO A 95 -5.64 -2.09 22.61
C PRO A 95 -6.77 -2.70 21.76
N PRO A 96 -6.96 -4.05 21.81
CA PRO A 96 -7.96 -4.74 20.96
C PRO A 96 -9.37 -4.19 21.07
N GLU A 97 -9.81 -3.81 22.27
CA GLU A 97 -11.16 -3.25 22.53
C GLU A 97 -11.32 -1.89 21.88
N GLN A 98 -10.31 -1.03 21.94
CA GLN A 98 -10.31 0.28 21.29
C GLN A 98 -10.30 0.14 19.77
N PHE A 99 -9.48 -0.79 19.24
CA PHE A 99 -9.47 -1.10 17.82
C PHE A 99 -10.84 -1.58 17.32
N ALA A 100 -11.49 -2.49 18.06
CA ALA A 100 -12.83 -2.98 17.73
C ALA A 100 -13.87 -1.83 17.74
N GLY A 101 -13.79 -0.90 18.69
CA GLY A 101 -14.67 0.27 18.75
C GLY A 101 -14.53 1.17 17.52
N TYR A 102 -13.30 1.47 17.10
CA TYR A 102 -13.05 2.26 15.88
C TYR A 102 -13.55 1.57 14.61
N LEU A 103 -13.40 0.26 14.52
CA LEU A 103 -13.92 -0.51 13.38
C LEU A 103 -15.44 -0.48 13.30
N GLU A 104 -16.13 -0.60 14.43
CA GLU A 104 -17.60 -0.50 14.48
C GLU A 104 -18.08 0.89 14.05
N GLU A 105 -17.41 1.96 14.50
CA GLU A 105 -17.72 3.32 14.11
C GLU A 105 -17.46 3.57 12.61
N ALA A 106 -16.47 2.92 12.02
CA ALA A 106 -16.18 3.01 10.59
C ALA A 106 -17.22 2.33 9.70
N CYS A 107 -18.01 1.37 10.24
CA CYS A 107 -19.05 0.63 9.51
C CYS A 107 -20.34 1.42 9.39
N GLN A 108 -20.33 2.52 8.66
CA GLN A 108 -21.51 3.36 8.42
C GLN A 108 -22.27 2.95 7.16
N PRO A 109 -23.50 3.47 6.93
CA PRO A 109 -24.23 3.24 5.69
C PRO A 109 -23.39 3.55 4.47
N ASP A 110 -23.47 2.69 3.44
CA ASP A 110 -22.71 2.76 2.16
C ASP A 110 -21.20 2.49 2.27
N ILE A 111 -20.69 2.14 3.45
CA ILE A 111 -19.36 1.57 3.60
C ILE A 111 -19.41 0.08 3.22
N VAL A 112 -18.75 -0.29 2.14
CA VAL A 112 -18.69 -1.69 1.64
C VAL A 112 -17.44 -2.43 2.09
N ALA A 113 -16.42 -1.69 2.51
CA ALA A 113 -15.19 -2.27 3.05
C ALA A 113 -14.51 -1.35 4.07
N VAL A 114 -13.71 -1.95 4.95
CA VAL A 114 -12.78 -1.23 5.84
C VAL A 114 -11.36 -1.63 5.44
N ALA A 115 -10.55 -0.65 5.07
CA ALA A 115 -9.14 -0.83 4.79
C ALA A 115 -8.31 -0.34 5.99
N VAL A 116 -7.38 -1.15 6.47
CA VAL A 116 -6.59 -0.88 7.67
C VAL A 116 -5.12 -0.87 7.32
N ALA A 117 -4.49 0.32 7.33
CA ALA A 117 -3.05 0.45 7.16
C ALA A 117 -2.33 -0.03 8.43
N THR A 118 -1.40 -0.94 8.26
CA THR A 118 -0.63 -1.49 9.37
C THR A 118 0.74 -2.00 8.94
N ARG A 119 1.56 -2.33 9.92
CA ARG A 119 2.82 -3.06 9.76
C ARG A 119 2.56 -4.57 9.84
N PRO A 120 3.33 -5.40 9.13
CA PRO A 120 3.21 -6.85 9.24
C PRO A 120 3.39 -7.37 10.66
N ASP A 121 4.39 -6.85 11.38
CA ASP A 121 4.72 -7.21 12.76
C ASP A 121 3.71 -6.68 13.82
N CYS A 122 2.68 -5.95 13.40
CA CYS A 122 1.55 -5.53 14.22
C CYS A 122 0.26 -6.33 13.94
N VAL A 123 0.34 -7.38 13.12
CA VAL A 123 -0.82 -8.23 12.78
C VAL A 123 -0.80 -9.49 13.65
N HIS A 124 -1.42 -9.44 14.82
CA HIS A 124 -1.61 -10.61 15.71
C HIS A 124 -2.98 -11.25 15.44
N ASP A 125 -3.13 -12.56 15.71
CA ASP A 125 -4.37 -13.31 15.47
C ASP A 125 -5.58 -12.69 16.15
N LYS A 126 -5.41 -12.10 17.34
CA LYS A 126 -6.49 -11.36 18.02
C LYS A 126 -7.11 -10.25 17.16
N TYR A 127 -6.29 -9.51 16.42
CA TYR A 127 -6.79 -8.47 15.49
C TYR A 127 -7.42 -9.07 14.25
N LEU A 128 -6.90 -10.18 13.75
CA LEU A 128 -7.50 -10.92 12.63
C LEU A 128 -8.87 -11.47 13.00
N GLU A 129 -9.03 -12.00 14.22
CA GLU A 129 -10.33 -12.43 14.76
C GLU A 129 -11.33 -11.28 14.83
N ILE A 130 -10.92 -10.11 15.35
CA ILE A 130 -11.78 -8.90 15.41
C ILE A 130 -12.24 -8.51 14.00
N LEU A 131 -11.31 -8.45 13.04
CA LEU A 131 -11.60 -8.09 11.65
C LEU A 131 -12.52 -9.11 10.96
N ALA A 132 -12.25 -10.41 11.13
CA ALA A 132 -13.08 -11.47 10.58
C ALA A 132 -14.50 -11.46 11.17
N ASN A 133 -14.63 -11.26 12.48
CA ASN A 133 -15.90 -11.12 13.15
C ASN A 133 -16.68 -9.87 12.69
N LEU A 134 -16.01 -8.75 12.50
CA LEU A 134 -16.63 -7.54 11.94
C LEU A 134 -17.18 -7.80 10.54
N ARG A 135 -16.38 -8.43 9.67
CA ARG A 135 -16.77 -8.82 8.32
C ARG A 135 -18.07 -9.65 8.33
N LEU A 136 -18.14 -10.66 9.18
CA LEU A 136 -19.32 -11.54 9.30
C LEU A 136 -20.56 -10.80 9.83
N ARG A 137 -20.39 -9.95 10.85
CA ARG A 137 -21.52 -9.24 11.50
C ARG A 137 -22.06 -8.07 10.68
N ARG A 138 -21.19 -7.34 9.99
CA ARG A 138 -21.52 -6.10 9.26
C ARG A 138 -21.68 -6.33 7.76
N GLY A 139 -21.26 -7.47 7.23
CA GLY A 139 -21.28 -7.73 5.78
C GLY A 139 -20.36 -6.81 4.97
N VAL A 140 -19.31 -6.28 5.61
CA VAL A 140 -18.30 -5.42 4.96
C VAL A 140 -17.03 -6.22 4.67
N ASP A 141 -16.37 -5.93 3.57
CA ASP A 141 -15.07 -6.54 3.29
C ASP A 141 -13.96 -5.90 4.12
N ILE A 142 -12.90 -6.67 4.36
CA ILE A 142 -11.72 -6.20 5.09
C ILE A 142 -10.50 -6.29 4.20
N VAL A 143 -9.70 -5.21 4.18
CA VAL A 143 -8.43 -5.15 3.47
C VAL A 143 -7.34 -4.67 4.43
N LEU A 144 -6.32 -5.49 4.67
CA LEU A 144 -5.10 -5.04 5.35
C LEU A 144 -4.16 -4.39 4.34
N GLU A 145 -3.87 -3.12 4.52
CA GLU A 145 -2.87 -2.38 3.73
C GLU A 145 -1.52 -2.44 4.44
N MET A 146 -0.68 -3.38 4.01
CA MET A 146 0.58 -3.69 4.67
C MET A 146 1.79 -3.16 3.90
N GLY A 147 2.64 -2.40 4.58
CA GLY A 147 3.88 -1.89 4.01
C GLY A 147 5.01 -2.93 4.07
N LEU A 148 5.28 -3.63 2.97
CA LEU A 148 6.51 -4.41 2.79
C LEU A 148 7.67 -3.49 2.42
N GLN A 149 7.47 -2.62 1.46
CA GLN A 149 8.38 -1.65 0.86
C GLN A 149 9.35 -2.29 -0.16
N THR A 150 10.12 -3.28 0.23
CA THR A 150 11.01 -4.09 -0.61
C THR A 150 11.18 -5.49 -0.02
N VAL A 151 11.67 -6.43 -0.82
CA VAL A 151 12.08 -7.78 -0.37
C VAL A 151 13.54 -7.84 0.04
N ASN A 152 14.32 -6.80 -0.26
CA ASN A 152 15.73 -6.73 0.04
C ASN A 152 15.97 -6.47 1.53
N TYR A 153 16.47 -7.47 2.25
CA TYR A 153 16.73 -7.37 3.68
C TYR A 153 17.73 -6.25 4.04
N ARG A 154 18.76 -6.04 3.22
CA ARG A 154 19.76 -4.98 3.46
C ARG A 154 19.12 -3.60 3.37
N THR A 155 18.29 -3.39 2.36
CA THR A 155 17.53 -2.14 2.19
C THR A 155 16.51 -1.96 3.32
N LEU A 156 15.77 -3.01 3.73
CA LEU A 156 14.86 -2.94 4.88
C LEU A 156 15.58 -2.53 6.16
N SER A 157 16.76 -3.09 6.41
CA SER A 157 17.61 -2.71 7.54
C SER A 157 18.09 -1.26 7.42
N TRP A 158 18.57 -0.86 6.26
CA TRP A 158 19.08 0.49 5.99
C TRP A 158 18.00 1.56 6.18
N ILE A 159 16.78 1.32 5.71
CA ILE A 159 15.66 2.26 5.91
C ILE A 159 15.09 2.24 7.34
N ASN A 160 15.71 1.51 8.26
CA ASN A 160 15.23 1.29 9.63
C ASN A 160 13.76 0.80 9.66
N ARG A 161 13.44 -0.21 8.86
CA ARG A 161 12.05 -0.69 8.75
C ARG A 161 11.58 -1.41 10.01
N GLY A 162 12.48 -2.06 10.75
CA GLY A 162 12.22 -2.76 12.01
C GLY A 162 11.51 -4.12 11.87
N HIS A 163 11.17 -4.55 10.67
CA HIS A 163 10.72 -5.90 10.31
C HIS A 163 11.30 -6.30 8.95
N GLY A 164 11.32 -7.58 8.66
CA GLY A 164 11.80 -8.14 7.41
C GLY A 164 10.69 -8.73 6.53
N LEU A 165 11.11 -9.53 5.55
CA LEU A 165 10.22 -10.25 4.65
C LEU A 165 9.47 -11.39 5.38
N ALA A 166 10.08 -12.02 6.38
CA ALA A 166 9.48 -13.15 7.12
C ALA A 166 8.19 -12.72 7.85
N GLU A 167 8.20 -11.58 8.53
CA GLU A 167 7.02 -11.04 9.20
C GLU A 167 5.91 -10.69 8.21
N PHE A 168 6.26 -10.22 7.02
CA PHE A 168 5.27 -9.96 5.97
C PHE A 168 4.65 -11.25 5.45
N ILE A 169 5.45 -12.28 5.17
CA ILE A 169 4.97 -13.60 4.72
C ILE A 169 4.01 -14.18 5.76
N ASP A 170 4.41 -14.22 7.04
CA ASP A 170 3.60 -14.72 8.13
C ASP A 170 2.26 -13.97 8.25
N ALA A 171 2.28 -12.64 8.24
CA ALA A 171 1.08 -11.82 8.33
C ALA A 171 0.12 -12.05 7.15
N VAL A 172 0.64 -12.17 5.91
CA VAL A 172 -0.19 -12.45 4.72
C VAL A 172 -0.83 -13.83 4.81
N VAL A 173 -0.05 -14.87 5.17
CA VAL A 173 -0.55 -16.24 5.28
C VAL A 173 -1.66 -16.31 6.33
N ARG A 174 -1.45 -15.72 7.51
CA ARG A 174 -2.49 -15.68 8.56
C ARG A 174 -3.71 -14.88 8.15
N ALA A 175 -3.56 -13.67 7.58
CA ALA A 175 -4.68 -12.87 7.12
C ALA A 175 -5.56 -13.63 6.11
N ARG A 176 -4.95 -14.35 5.18
CA ARG A 176 -5.67 -15.18 4.21
C ARG A 176 -6.45 -16.32 4.85
N ASN A 177 -5.91 -16.95 5.89
CA ASN A 177 -6.62 -18.00 6.64
C ASN A 177 -7.89 -17.48 7.32
N TYR A 178 -7.93 -16.18 7.66
CA TYR A 178 -9.13 -15.49 8.15
C TYR A 178 -10.03 -14.93 7.03
N GLY A 179 -9.70 -15.16 5.76
CA GLY A 179 -10.44 -14.63 4.62
C GLY A 179 -10.34 -13.11 4.45
N ILE A 180 -9.25 -12.53 4.91
CA ILE A 180 -8.97 -11.09 4.87
C ILE A 180 -8.08 -10.79 3.67
N ASP A 181 -8.48 -9.84 2.85
CA ASP A 181 -7.71 -9.37 1.71
C ASP A 181 -6.46 -8.58 2.14
N VAL A 182 -5.41 -8.67 1.35
CA VAL A 182 -4.17 -7.92 1.60
C VAL A 182 -3.82 -7.06 0.40
N CYS A 183 -3.54 -5.78 0.67
CA CYS A 183 -2.89 -4.86 -0.25
C CYS A 183 -1.45 -4.63 0.20
N ALA A 184 -0.48 -5.00 -0.63
CA ALA A 184 0.94 -4.79 -0.34
C ALA A 184 1.41 -3.42 -0.86
N HIS A 185 2.13 -2.66 -0.03
CA HIS A 185 2.78 -1.41 -0.44
C HIS A 185 4.24 -1.66 -0.77
N MET A 186 4.67 -1.21 -1.95
CA MET A 186 6.03 -1.33 -2.44
C MET A 186 6.58 0.04 -2.83
N ILE A 187 7.87 0.28 -2.56
CA ILE A 187 8.63 1.45 -3.04
C ILE A 187 9.66 0.93 -4.03
N LEU A 188 9.54 1.30 -5.32
CA LEU A 188 10.31 0.66 -6.38
C LEU A 188 11.71 1.26 -6.61
N ASN A 189 12.01 2.41 -6.02
CA ASN A 189 13.29 3.12 -6.20
C ASN A 189 13.99 3.41 -4.87
N LEU A 190 13.93 2.46 -3.93
CA LEU A 190 14.74 2.58 -2.70
C LEU A 190 16.22 2.53 -3.05
N PRO A 191 17.04 3.40 -2.48
CA PRO A 191 18.50 3.30 -2.61
C PRO A 191 19.00 1.94 -2.12
N GLY A 192 19.84 1.29 -2.91
CA GLY A 192 20.35 -0.05 -2.63
C GLY A 192 19.52 -1.20 -3.20
N ASP A 193 18.31 -0.93 -3.72
CA ASP A 193 17.55 -1.93 -4.46
C ASP A 193 17.95 -1.95 -5.95
N GLU A 194 18.09 -3.15 -6.47
CA GLU A 194 18.34 -3.42 -7.88
C GLU A 194 17.08 -3.91 -8.59
N MET A 195 17.17 -4.11 -9.92
CA MET A 195 16.05 -4.64 -10.70
C MET A 195 15.63 -6.04 -10.23
N VAL A 196 16.56 -6.85 -9.74
CA VAL A 196 16.26 -8.17 -9.19
C VAL A 196 15.35 -8.08 -7.97
N ASP A 197 15.52 -7.09 -7.10
CA ASP A 197 14.67 -6.91 -5.91
C ASP A 197 13.24 -6.52 -6.30
N VAL A 198 13.10 -5.70 -7.35
CA VAL A 198 11.80 -5.32 -7.93
C VAL A 198 11.07 -6.55 -8.47
N VAL A 199 11.77 -7.38 -9.24
CA VAL A 199 11.23 -8.61 -9.83
C VAL A 199 10.86 -9.62 -8.73
N GLU A 200 11.74 -9.87 -7.77
CA GLU A 200 11.46 -10.78 -6.65
C GLU A 200 10.33 -10.24 -5.75
N GLY A 201 10.18 -8.93 -5.62
CA GLY A 201 9.04 -8.30 -4.98
C GLY A 201 7.72 -8.70 -5.66
N ALA A 202 7.62 -8.53 -6.98
CA ALA A 202 6.42 -8.90 -7.74
C ALA A 202 6.12 -10.40 -7.65
N LYS A 203 7.16 -11.26 -7.73
CA LYS A 203 7.03 -12.72 -7.62
C LYS A 203 6.58 -13.15 -6.22
N THR A 204 7.12 -12.51 -5.18
CA THR A 204 6.74 -12.77 -3.77
C THR A 204 5.26 -12.43 -3.55
N LEU A 205 4.80 -11.26 -3.98
CA LEU A 205 3.39 -10.89 -3.86
C LEU A 205 2.47 -11.86 -4.61
N SER A 206 2.88 -12.28 -5.80
CA SER A 206 2.13 -13.24 -6.61
C SER A 206 2.05 -14.61 -5.95
N ALA A 207 3.16 -15.11 -5.41
CA ALA A 207 3.22 -16.41 -4.72
C ALA A 207 2.39 -16.41 -3.42
N LEU A 208 2.37 -15.29 -2.69
CA LEU A 208 1.54 -15.10 -1.50
C LEU A 208 0.06 -14.89 -1.83
N GLY A 209 -0.28 -14.59 -3.10
CA GLY A 209 -1.65 -14.38 -3.54
C GLY A 209 -2.32 -13.20 -2.83
N VAL A 210 -1.61 -12.07 -2.70
CA VAL A 210 -2.22 -10.83 -2.22
C VAL A 210 -3.28 -10.37 -3.23
N SER A 211 -4.32 -9.69 -2.76
CA SER A 211 -5.40 -9.23 -3.64
C SER A 211 -5.06 -7.95 -4.39
N GLN A 212 -4.22 -7.11 -3.81
CA GLN A 212 -3.89 -5.80 -4.36
C GLN A 212 -2.44 -5.42 -4.10
N ALA A 213 -1.90 -4.54 -4.95
CA ALA A 213 -0.60 -3.91 -4.76
C ALA A 213 -0.69 -2.39 -4.97
N LYS A 214 0.14 -1.64 -4.24
CA LYS A 214 0.20 -0.18 -4.26
C LYS A 214 1.64 0.27 -4.40
N LEU A 215 1.97 0.83 -5.57
CA LEU A 215 3.33 1.23 -5.87
C LEU A 215 3.59 2.68 -5.47
N HIS A 216 4.81 2.93 -5.03
CA HIS A 216 5.30 4.23 -4.62
C HIS A 216 6.68 4.48 -5.22
N ALA A 217 6.96 5.73 -5.57
CA ALA A 217 8.32 6.23 -5.58
C ALA A 217 8.69 6.74 -4.19
N LEU A 218 9.95 6.64 -3.83
CA LEU A 218 10.49 7.27 -2.63
C LEU A 218 10.46 8.80 -2.81
N TYR A 219 9.96 9.49 -1.81
CA TYR A 219 10.07 10.94 -1.69
C TYR A 219 10.81 11.31 -0.41
N VAL A 220 11.46 12.45 -0.43
CA VAL A 220 12.29 12.95 0.68
C VAL A 220 11.48 13.99 1.46
N VAL A 221 10.96 13.59 2.60
CA VAL A 221 10.15 14.45 3.48
C VAL A 221 11.08 15.29 4.35
N LYS A 222 10.85 16.61 4.44
CA LYS A 222 11.60 17.52 5.31
C LYS A 222 11.57 17.07 6.78
N GLY A 223 12.69 17.21 7.47
CA GLY A 223 12.81 16.85 8.87
C GLY A 223 12.90 15.34 9.14
N THR A 224 13.20 14.54 8.12
CA THR A 224 13.47 13.10 8.26
C THR A 224 14.98 12.83 8.14
N ARG A 225 15.45 11.70 8.67
CA ARG A 225 16.83 11.26 8.50
C ARG A 225 17.22 11.15 7.01
N LEU A 226 16.28 10.71 6.17
CA LEU A 226 16.51 10.65 4.73
C LEU A 226 16.73 12.05 4.13
N ALA A 227 16.07 13.09 4.65
CA ALA A 227 16.27 14.47 4.18
C ALA A 227 17.67 14.97 4.53
N GLU A 228 18.17 14.68 5.73
CA GLU A 228 19.55 15.00 6.12
C GLU A 228 20.57 14.33 5.19
N MET A 229 20.42 13.02 4.95
CA MET A 229 21.27 12.25 4.06
C MET A 229 21.23 12.75 2.61
N TYR A 230 20.07 13.22 2.16
CA TYR A 230 19.88 13.78 0.83
C TYR A 230 20.60 15.14 0.67
N ASP A 231 20.45 16.01 1.66
CA ASP A 231 21.13 17.33 1.69
C ASP A 231 22.66 17.20 1.83
N GLU A 232 23.13 16.19 2.56
CA GLU A 232 24.55 15.84 2.68
C GLU A 232 25.11 15.19 1.39
N GLY A 233 24.27 14.83 0.42
CA GLY A 233 24.69 14.14 -0.80
C GLY A 233 25.09 12.68 -0.59
N THR A 234 24.82 12.09 0.59
CA THR A 234 25.13 10.68 0.90
C THR A 234 24.10 9.72 0.29
N VAL A 235 22.94 10.23 -0.13
CA VAL A 235 21.89 9.49 -0.83
C VAL A 235 21.51 10.21 -2.11
N THR A 236 21.46 9.45 -3.21
CA THR A 236 20.93 9.90 -4.49
C THR A 236 19.72 9.05 -4.87
N LEU A 237 18.73 9.66 -5.49
CA LEU A 237 17.58 8.96 -6.04
C LEU A 237 17.77 8.78 -7.54
N GLY A 238 17.38 7.60 -8.04
CA GLY A 238 17.43 7.29 -9.46
C GLY A 238 16.53 8.19 -10.31
N SER A 239 16.65 8.08 -11.62
CA SER A 239 15.88 8.89 -12.57
C SER A 239 14.40 8.43 -12.66
N CYS A 240 13.56 9.25 -13.29
CA CYS A 240 12.18 8.89 -13.58
C CYS A 240 12.11 7.72 -14.56
N GLU A 241 13.00 7.69 -15.53
CA GLU A 241 13.12 6.63 -16.53
C GLU A 241 13.44 5.29 -15.86
N GLU A 242 14.36 5.27 -14.89
CA GLU A 242 14.64 4.06 -14.10
C GLU A 242 13.43 3.60 -13.31
N TYR A 243 12.66 4.54 -12.73
CA TYR A 243 11.40 4.19 -12.05
C TYR A 243 10.38 3.57 -13.01
N VAL A 244 10.25 4.14 -14.21
CA VAL A 244 9.35 3.61 -15.26
C VAL A 244 9.74 2.17 -15.64
N GLU A 245 11.04 1.91 -15.88
CA GLU A 245 11.52 0.56 -16.21
C GLU A 245 11.26 -0.43 -15.05
N ARG A 246 11.48 -0.01 -13.80
CA ARG A 246 11.18 -0.81 -12.61
C ARG A 246 9.69 -1.11 -12.47
N ALA A 247 8.82 -0.13 -12.72
CA ALA A 247 7.36 -0.30 -12.67
C ALA A 247 6.87 -1.27 -13.76
N VAL A 248 7.41 -1.16 -14.97
CA VAL A 248 7.12 -2.08 -16.08
C VAL A 248 7.56 -3.50 -15.72
N ALA A 249 8.80 -3.69 -15.26
CA ALA A 249 9.31 -4.99 -14.86
C ALA A 249 8.47 -5.59 -13.72
N PHE A 250 8.13 -4.79 -12.69
CA PHE A 250 7.25 -5.24 -11.61
C PHE A 250 5.91 -5.76 -12.15
N LEU A 251 5.27 -5.02 -13.07
CA LEU A 251 4.00 -5.43 -13.66
C LEU A 251 4.14 -6.71 -14.50
N GLU A 252 5.18 -6.84 -15.33
CA GLU A 252 5.41 -8.04 -16.13
C GLU A 252 5.46 -9.31 -15.30
N TYR A 253 6.09 -9.27 -14.12
CA TYR A 253 6.24 -10.42 -13.24
C TYR A 253 5.10 -10.57 -12.23
N LEU A 254 4.26 -9.55 -12.03
CA LEU A 254 3.14 -9.61 -11.09
C LEU A 254 1.99 -10.44 -11.69
N SER A 255 1.36 -11.28 -10.86
CA SER A 255 0.16 -12.03 -11.28
C SER A 255 -0.91 -11.10 -11.85
N PRO A 256 -1.55 -11.47 -12.99
CA PRO A 256 -2.62 -10.65 -13.58
C PRO A 256 -3.89 -10.58 -12.71
N THR A 257 -3.98 -11.37 -11.66
CA THR A 257 -5.12 -11.37 -10.71
C THR A 257 -4.97 -10.34 -9.59
N ILE A 258 -3.80 -9.73 -9.42
CA ILE A 258 -3.53 -8.74 -8.37
C ILE A 258 -3.87 -7.35 -8.88
N ALA A 259 -4.84 -6.68 -8.25
CA ALA A 259 -5.26 -5.35 -8.68
C ALA A 259 -4.26 -4.26 -8.24
N ILE A 260 -3.93 -3.35 -9.15
CA ILE A 260 -3.04 -2.22 -8.87
C ILE A 260 -3.85 -1.03 -8.37
N GLN A 261 -3.62 -0.61 -7.13
CA GLN A 261 -4.27 0.56 -6.55
C GLN A 261 -3.74 1.87 -7.13
N ARG A 262 -2.43 1.95 -7.34
CA ARG A 262 -1.74 3.04 -8.01
C ARG A 262 -0.35 2.60 -8.45
N LEU A 263 0.14 3.23 -9.52
CA LEU A 263 1.51 3.01 -10.02
C LEU A 263 2.52 3.95 -9.35
N ILE A 264 2.07 5.06 -8.74
CA ILE A 264 2.92 6.04 -8.07
C ILE A 264 2.16 6.77 -6.98
N GLY A 265 2.87 7.12 -5.90
CA GLY A 265 2.33 7.90 -4.79
C GLY A 265 2.30 9.40 -5.08
N ARG A 266 1.72 10.14 -4.12
CA ARG A 266 1.76 11.61 -4.06
C ARG A 266 2.35 12.02 -2.72
N ALA A 267 3.20 13.05 -2.73
CA ALA A 267 3.59 13.76 -1.53
C ALA A 267 3.43 15.26 -1.79
N PRO A 268 3.02 16.06 -0.80
CA PRO A 268 2.92 17.52 -0.95
C PRO A 268 4.30 18.13 -1.18
N GLU A 269 4.45 18.92 -2.23
CA GLU A 269 5.73 19.60 -2.56
C GLU A 269 6.22 20.51 -1.43
N ALA A 270 5.30 21.16 -0.72
CA ALA A 270 5.65 22.04 0.40
C ALA A 270 6.41 21.33 1.54
N ASN A 271 6.16 20.05 1.74
CA ASN A 271 6.72 19.25 2.85
C ASN A 271 7.86 18.33 2.42
N THR A 272 8.31 18.40 1.15
CA THR A 272 9.33 17.52 0.60
C THR A 272 10.51 18.31 0.04
N LEU A 273 11.70 17.70 0.07
CA LEU A 273 12.89 18.15 -0.67
C LEU A 273 12.89 17.54 -2.08
N PHE A 274 12.36 16.32 -2.20
CA PHE A 274 12.21 15.63 -3.48
C PHE A 274 10.86 14.89 -3.52
N THR A 275 10.14 15.06 -4.61
CA THR A 275 8.93 14.29 -4.92
C THR A 275 8.76 14.15 -6.42
N ASN A 276 8.58 12.93 -6.89
CA ASN A 276 8.17 12.60 -8.26
C ASN A 276 8.93 13.36 -9.37
N TRP A 277 10.23 13.60 -9.20
CA TRP A 277 11.07 14.33 -10.17
C TRP A 277 10.47 15.68 -10.61
N SER A 278 9.79 16.36 -9.70
CA SER A 278 9.05 17.61 -9.97
C SER A 278 7.97 17.48 -11.07
N MET A 279 7.48 16.26 -11.30
CA MET A 279 6.44 15.95 -12.26
C MET A 279 5.12 15.58 -11.57
N GLY A 280 4.00 15.90 -12.23
CA GLY A 280 2.69 15.41 -11.79
C GLY A 280 2.61 13.87 -11.87
N TRP A 281 2.03 13.26 -10.84
CA TRP A 281 1.87 11.79 -10.77
C TRP A 281 1.20 11.19 -12.02
N TRP A 282 0.32 11.94 -12.69
CA TRP A 282 -0.37 11.48 -13.91
C TRP A 282 0.59 11.33 -15.10
N ARG A 283 1.61 12.20 -15.21
CA ARG A 283 2.64 12.10 -16.26
C ARG A 283 3.48 10.85 -16.09
N ILE A 284 3.88 10.55 -14.84
CA ILE A 284 4.67 9.34 -14.55
C ILE A 284 3.84 8.09 -14.82
N ARG A 285 2.55 8.10 -14.44
CA ARG A 285 1.63 7.01 -14.79
C ARG A 285 1.53 6.83 -16.31
N GLU A 286 1.34 7.91 -17.04
CA GLU A 286 1.29 7.91 -18.50
C GLU A 286 2.60 7.39 -19.11
N SER A 287 3.76 7.75 -18.56
CA SER A 287 5.05 7.22 -19.00
C SER A 287 5.14 5.70 -18.82
N VAL A 288 4.65 5.15 -17.70
CA VAL A 288 4.59 3.69 -17.48
C VAL A 288 3.63 3.04 -18.49
N GLU A 289 2.44 3.61 -18.70
CA GLU A 289 1.44 3.10 -19.65
C GLU A 289 1.97 3.13 -21.09
N ASN A 290 2.64 4.20 -21.50
CA ASN A 290 3.30 4.32 -22.81
C ASN A 290 4.42 3.30 -22.97
N ARG A 291 5.25 3.14 -21.93
CA ARG A 291 6.35 2.17 -21.97
C ARG A 291 5.88 0.73 -22.08
N LEU A 292 4.78 0.37 -21.40
CA LEU A 292 4.11 -0.92 -21.58
C LEU A 292 3.61 -1.10 -23.03
N ALA A 293 3.12 -0.03 -23.65
CA ALA A 293 2.65 -0.07 -25.04
C ALA A 293 3.80 -0.21 -26.05
N GLU A 294 4.89 0.55 -25.87
CA GLU A 294 6.09 0.49 -26.70
C GLU A 294 6.73 -0.90 -26.72
N LEU A 295 6.78 -1.55 -25.55
CA LEU A 295 7.35 -2.88 -25.39
C LEU A 295 6.36 -4.02 -25.75
N ASP A 296 5.15 -3.65 -26.14
CA ASP A 296 4.02 -4.58 -26.31
C ASP A 296 3.92 -5.59 -25.16
N THR A 297 3.94 -5.10 -23.94
CA THR A 297 3.93 -5.88 -22.72
C THR A 297 2.74 -5.53 -21.82
N TRP A 298 2.46 -6.38 -20.84
CA TRP A 298 1.33 -6.23 -19.90
C TRP A 298 1.60 -6.94 -18.59
N GLN A 299 0.78 -6.67 -17.60
CA GLN A 299 0.84 -7.34 -16.30
C GLN A 299 0.69 -8.85 -16.45
N GLY A 300 1.64 -9.57 -15.88
CA GLY A 300 1.64 -11.04 -15.87
C GLY A 300 2.24 -11.69 -17.12
N LYS A 301 2.73 -10.94 -18.10
CA LYS A 301 3.39 -11.51 -19.30
C LYS A 301 4.52 -12.48 -18.94
N ARG A 302 5.22 -12.24 -17.84
CA ARG A 302 6.32 -13.06 -17.33
C ARG A 302 5.96 -13.84 -16.05
N CYS A 303 4.69 -13.87 -15.64
CA CYS A 303 4.22 -14.62 -14.48
C CYS A 303 4.05 -16.11 -14.82
N THR A 304 5.15 -16.77 -15.18
CA THR A 304 5.18 -18.18 -15.62
C THR A 304 5.83 -19.12 -14.60
N TYR A 305 6.20 -18.60 -13.44
CA TYR A 305 6.98 -19.27 -12.40
C TYR A 305 6.14 -19.95 -11.30
N LEU A 306 4.82 -19.73 -11.29
CA LEU A 306 3.90 -20.35 -10.34
C LEU A 306 3.45 -21.74 -10.81
N ASN A 307 2.93 -22.54 -9.88
CA ASN A 307 2.36 -23.88 -10.16
C ASN A 307 3.35 -24.86 -10.80
N GLY A 308 4.61 -24.85 -10.34
CA GLY A 308 5.61 -25.87 -10.71
C GLY A 308 5.89 -25.99 -12.21
N PRO A 309 6.24 -24.91 -12.92
CA PRO A 309 6.40 -24.94 -14.39
C PRO A 309 7.47 -25.92 -14.88
N ALA A 310 8.43 -26.29 -14.02
CA ALA A 310 9.50 -27.23 -14.37
C ALA A 310 9.00 -28.65 -14.73
N VAL A 311 7.85 -29.02 -14.18
CA VAL A 311 7.24 -30.36 -14.43
C VAL A 311 6.13 -30.32 -15.46
N LYS A 312 5.82 -29.16 -16.06
CA LYS A 312 4.74 -29.01 -17.05
C LYS A 312 4.80 -29.97 -18.22
N LYS A 313 6.01 -30.39 -18.61
CA LYS A 313 6.23 -31.35 -19.70
C LYS A 313 5.76 -32.77 -19.37
N PHE A 314 5.44 -33.08 -18.12
CA PHE A 314 4.98 -34.40 -17.67
C PHE A 314 3.47 -34.42 -17.35
N ILE A 315 2.79 -33.28 -17.40
CA ILE A 315 1.37 -33.09 -17.13
C ILE A 315 0.66 -32.67 -18.41
#